data_51a275307e1ac8c2ce853e91a39370b9
#
_entry.id   51a275307e1ac8c2ce853e91a39370b9
#
_cell.length_a   1.000
_cell.length_b   1.000
_cell.length_c   1.000
_cell.angle_alpha   90.00
_cell.angle_beta   90.00
_cell.angle_gamma   90.00
#
_symmetry.space_group_name_H-M   'P 1'
#
loop_
_entity.id
_entity.type
_entity.pdbx_description
1 polymer ?
#
loop_
_entity_poly.entity_id
_entity_poly.type
_entity_poly.pdbx_seq_one_letter_code
_entity_poly.pdbx_strand_id
1 'polypeptide(L)'
;MRSALGVGAIVTLLILSFVMTVGVVGAASPYPLAPSTEVIQDALDYLRGQQAADGSIGSYADSGWACIAIAAAGEDPHDWNQGGDSVVDFLRDNPDYSGAFNLATAYARTILVAVAAGEDPSSFGTYTSGTVVNGDFVQGLKDLYNGTQFEDGFGSTDLLNDDMWAVRALLAAGESRTSDEMSGALAFIAANQDANGGWSWAVPGHAWYGTSVDDTAVAILVLLNGGYSPNSPVIQRGLDYLKSLQQGGGGFLYDANAWSYDNVSSTSWAVNAIGAARQSPTAAKWTVGGDTPIDYLLGQQQPDGRFPYRDPLPAGYSELPVQNTAWAIEALVGAHYRASTERVVVGGVAERVDIVSLLAPWCVVVAVLVVLVGRRVRRDGLEEGENELPHV
;
A
#
# COMPACT_ATOMS: atom_id res chain seq x y z
N MET A 1 27.98 -30.99 49.29
CA MET A 1 26.97 -31.45 48.31
C MET A 1 25.58 -30.75 48.40
N ARG A 2 25.29 -29.89 49.38
CA ARG A 2 23.97 -29.22 49.50
C ARG A 2 23.89 -27.84 48.83
N SER A 3 24.98 -27.20 48.42
CA SER A 3 25.00 -25.86 47.79
C SER A 3 24.87 -25.87 46.26
N ALA A 4 25.23 -26.94 45.59
CA ALA A 4 25.20 -27.03 44.11
C ALA A 4 23.78 -27.25 43.52
N LEU A 5 22.88 -27.89 44.31
CA LEU A 5 21.48 -28.10 43.90
C LEU A 5 20.62 -26.83 43.99
N GLY A 6 20.96 -25.88 44.87
CA GLY A 6 20.24 -24.63 45.02
C GLY A 6 20.45 -23.65 43.86
N VAL A 7 21.68 -23.55 43.35
CA VAL A 7 22.02 -22.62 42.27
C VAL A 7 21.47 -23.10 40.94
N GLY A 8 21.50 -24.43 40.68
CA GLY A 8 20.91 -24.99 39.44
C GLY A 8 19.40 -24.80 39.38
N ALA A 9 18.68 -24.98 40.49
CA ALA A 9 17.23 -24.79 40.57
C ALA A 9 16.81 -23.31 40.38
N ILE A 10 17.58 -22.36 40.93
CA ILE A 10 17.29 -20.92 40.78
C ILE A 10 17.57 -20.46 39.33
N VAL A 11 18.63 -20.95 38.71
CA VAL A 11 18.93 -20.61 37.30
C VAL A 11 17.89 -21.22 36.36
N THR A 12 17.43 -22.45 36.61
CA THR A 12 16.38 -23.08 35.82
C THR A 12 15.03 -22.39 36.02
N LEU A 13 14.69 -21.95 37.24
CA LEU A 13 13.47 -21.19 37.51
C LEU A 13 13.50 -19.80 36.85
N LEU A 14 14.65 -19.11 36.85
CA LEU A 14 14.82 -17.80 36.19
C LEU A 14 14.71 -17.92 34.67
N ILE A 15 15.27 -18.97 34.07
CA ILE A 15 15.16 -19.23 32.64
C ILE A 15 13.70 -19.60 32.26
N LEU A 16 13.01 -20.42 33.04
CA LEU A 16 11.60 -20.72 32.84
C LEU A 16 10.69 -19.49 33.06
N SER A 17 10.99 -18.64 34.05
CA SER A 17 10.23 -17.39 34.27
C SER A 17 10.43 -16.39 33.15
N PHE A 18 11.61 -16.31 32.54
CA PHE A 18 11.87 -15.44 31.41
C PHE A 18 11.22 -15.94 30.11
N VAL A 19 11.07 -17.25 29.94
CA VAL A 19 10.36 -17.85 28.78
C VAL A 19 8.84 -17.69 28.95
N MET A 20 8.30 -17.60 30.17
CA MET A 20 6.85 -17.41 30.39
C MET A 20 6.38 -15.96 30.34
N THR A 21 7.30 -14.99 30.33
CA THR A 21 6.95 -13.55 30.23
C THR A 21 7.19 -12.94 28.85
N VAL A 22 7.67 -13.71 27.88
CA VAL A 22 7.50 -13.33 26.47
C VAL A 22 6.03 -13.60 26.16
N GLY A 23 5.16 -12.65 26.50
CA GLY A 23 3.82 -12.63 25.94
C GLY A 23 3.97 -12.82 24.43
N VAL A 24 3.16 -13.70 23.86
CA VAL A 24 3.02 -13.80 22.41
C VAL A 24 2.57 -12.40 21.97
N VAL A 25 3.55 -11.53 21.67
CA VAL A 25 3.28 -10.41 20.80
C VAL A 25 2.92 -11.11 19.51
N GLY A 26 1.64 -11.07 19.15
CA GLY A 26 1.17 -11.64 17.90
C GLY A 26 2.15 -11.16 16.84
N ALA A 27 2.72 -12.09 16.08
CA ALA A 27 3.62 -11.70 15.00
C ALA A 27 2.83 -10.73 14.13
N ALA A 28 3.36 -9.51 13.96
CA ALA A 28 2.73 -8.54 13.08
C ALA A 28 2.50 -9.22 11.71
N SER A 29 1.33 -8.99 11.12
CA SER A 29 1.02 -9.53 9.81
C SER A 29 2.14 -9.17 8.82
N PRO A 30 2.61 -10.13 7.98
CA PRO A 30 3.66 -9.84 7.03
C PRO A 30 3.22 -8.72 6.09
N TYR A 31 4.15 -7.83 5.70
CA TYR A 31 3.88 -6.78 4.72
C TYR A 31 5.18 -6.38 3.99
N PRO A 32 5.16 -6.24 2.66
CA PRO A 32 4.07 -6.58 1.74
C PRO A 32 3.80 -8.09 1.70
N LEU A 33 2.56 -8.48 1.33
CA LEU A 33 2.23 -9.88 1.10
C LEU A 33 2.87 -10.37 -0.22
N ALA A 34 3.35 -11.61 -0.22
CA ALA A 34 3.74 -12.22 -1.48
C ALA A 34 2.49 -12.48 -2.34
N PRO A 35 2.57 -12.29 -3.68
CA PRO A 35 1.45 -12.60 -4.58
C PRO A 35 0.90 -14.02 -4.43
N SER A 36 1.75 -14.98 -4.07
CA SER A 36 1.37 -16.39 -3.86
C SER A 36 0.69 -16.68 -2.53
N THR A 37 0.39 -15.69 -1.70
CA THR A 37 -0.38 -15.90 -0.46
C THR A 37 -1.84 -16.20 -0.79
N GLU A 38 -2.48 -17.07 0.02
CA GLU A 38 -3.87 -17.47 -0.14
C GLU A 38 -4.79 -16.26 -0.26
N VAL A 39 -4.65 -15.25 0.59
CA VAL A 39 -5.43 -14.01 0.54
C VAL A 39 -5.38 -13.32 -0.83
N ILE A 40 -4.20 -13.23 -1.44
CA ILE A 40 -4.06 -12.59 -2.76
C ILE A 40 -4.62 -13.50 -3.86
N GLN A 41 -4.37 -14.81 -3.77
CA GLN A 41 -4.89 -15.76 -4.76
C GLN A 41 -6.42 -15.84 -4.72
N ASP A 42 -7.03 -15.89 -3.55
CA ASP A 42 -8.50 -15.88 -3.41
C ASP A 42 -9.11 -14.58 -3.98
N ALA A 43 -8.44 -13.43 -3.76
CA ALA A 43 -8.89 -12.15 -4.33
C ALA A 43 -8.77 -12.14 -5.87
N LEU A 44 -7.71 -12.69 -6.43
CA LEU A 44 -7.55 -12.85 -7.88
C LEU A 44 -8.58 -13.84 -8.44
N ASP A 45 -8.85 -14.95 -7.77
CA ASP A 45 -9.87 -15.92 -8.18
C ASP A 45 -11.26 -15.31 -8.15
N TYR A 46 -11.56 -14.45 -7.16
CA TYR A 46 -12.80 -13.68 -7.18
C TYR A 46 -12.89 -12.80 -8.42
N LEU A 47 -11.86 -11.99 -8.75
CA LEU A 47 -11.85 -11.15 -9.94
C LEU A 47 -11.99 -11.99 -11.23
N ARG A 48 -11.32 -13.14 -11.29
CA ARG A 48 -11.41 -14.10 -12.41
C ARG A 48 -12.83 -14.64 -12.58
N GLY A 49 -13.53 -14.89 -11.47
CA GLY A 49 -14.93 -15.30 -11.46
C GLY A 49 -15.92 -14.22 -11.93
N GLN A 50 -15.52 -12.94 -11.91
CA GLN A 50 -16.33 -11.83 -12.43
C GLN A 50 -16.08 -11.55 -13.91
N GLN A 51 -15.05 -12.17 -14.52
CA GLN A 51 -14.70 -11.91 -15.91
C GLN A 51 -15.72 -12.53 -16.87
N ALA A 52 -16.23 -11.73 -17.81
CA ALA A 52 -17.11 -12.16 -18.88
C ALA A 52 -16.33 -12.63 -20.12
N ALA A 53 -17.01 -13.24 -21.07
CA ALA A 53 -16.41 -13.76 -22.29
C ALA A 53 -15.86 -12.67 -23.24
N ASP A 54 -16.33 -11.43 -23.10
CA ASP A 54 -15.80 -10.26 -23.82
C ASP A 54 -14.56 -9.63 -23.13
N GLY A 55 -14.02 -10.27 -22.10
CA GLY A 55 -12.87 -9.81 -21.33
C GLY A 55 -13.21 -8.86 -20.19
N SER A 56 -14.44 -8.30 -20.12
CA SER A 56 -14.81 -7.35 -19.08
C SER A 56 -14.83 -7.98 -17.68
N ILE A 57 -14.47 -7.19 -16.66
CA ILE A 57 -14.58 -7.54 -15.25
C ILE A 57 -15.44 -6.46 -14.58
N GLY A 58 -16.76 -6.64 -14.59
CA GLY A 58 -17.69 -5.60 -14.18
C GLY A 58 -17.83 -4.47 -15.22
N SER A 59 -17.91 -3.22 -14.76
CA SER A 59 -17.95 -2.05 -15.64
C SER A 59 -16.58 -1.79 -16.32
N TYR A 60 -16.55 -0.87 -17.29
CA TYR A 60 -15.28 -0.42 -17.89
C TYR A 60 -14.29 0.10 -16.82
N ALA A 61 -14.79 0.86 -15.85
CA ALA A 61 -13.99 1.36 -14.75
C ALA A 61 -13.49 0.26 -13.81
N ASP A 62 -14.36 -0.72 -13.49
CA ASP A 62 -13.99 -1.87 -12.66
C ASP A 62 -12.94 -2.74 -13.36
N SER A 63 -13.12 -2.99 -14.66
CA SER A 63 -12.13 -3.71 -15.49
C SER A 63 -10.78 -3.02 -15.49
N GLY A 64 -10.75 -1.68 -15.51
CA GLY A 64 -9.51 -0.90 -15.41
C GLY A 64 -8.79 -1.12 -14.08
N TRP A 65 -9.51 -1.05 -12.96
CA TRP A 65 -8.92 -1.32 -11.65
C TRP A 65 -8.47 -2.76 -11.48
N ALA A 66 -9.28 -3.72 -11.98
CA ALA A 66 -8.91 -5.14 -11.97
C ALA A 66 -7.62 -5.39 -12.77
N CYS A 67 -7.48 -4.81 -13.98
CA CYS A 67 -6.28 -4.91 -14.80
C CYS A 67 -5.02 -4.42 -14.05
N ILE A 68 -5.12 -3.28 -13.38
CA ILE A 68 -4.03 -2.72 -12.59
C ILE A 68 -3.66 -3.66 -11.42
N ALA A 69 -4.65 -4.19 -10.71
CA ALA A 69 -4.45 -5.10 -9.58
C ALA A 69 -3.84 -6.44 -10.00
N ILE A 70 -4.27 -7.00 -11.13
CA ILE A 70 -3.70 -8.22 -11.73
C ILE A 70 -2.20 -8.03 -11.99
N ALA A 71 -1.83 -6.93 -12.66
CA ALA A 71 -0.45 -6.60 -12.92
C ALA A 71 0.35 -6.36 -11.62
N ALA A 72 -0.24 -5.70 -10.63
CA ALA A 72 0.37 -5.48 -9.32
C ALA A 72 0.66 -6.78 -8.58
N ALA A 73 -0.20 -7.78 -8.73
CA ALA A 73 0.00 -9.13 -8.20
C ALA A 73 1.00 -9.97 -9.02
N GLY A 74 1.56 -9.42 -10.11
CA GLY A 74 2.58 -10.07 -10.94
C GLY A 74 2.03 -11.05 -11.97
N GLU A 75 0.73 -11.05 -12.22
CA GLU A 75 0.13 -11.78 -13.34
C GLU A 75 0.07 -10.89 -14.61
N ASP A 76 0.08 -11.51 -15.78
CA ASP A 76 -0.06 -10.81 -17.05
C ASP A 76 -1.56 -10.60 -17.36
N PRO A 77 -2.05 -9.33 -17.42
CA PRO A 77 -3.45 -9.08 -17.74
C PRO A 77 -3.87 -9.56 -19.15
N HIS A 78 -2.92 -9.75 -20.08
CA HIS A 78 -3.21 -10.33 -21.39
C HIS A 78 -3.62 -11.80 -21.31
N ASP A 79 -3.16 -12.53 -20.29
CA ASP A 79 -3.54 -13.93 -20.06
C ASP A 79 -4.90 -14.08 -19.39
N TRP A 80 -5.50 -12.98 -18.94
CA TRP A 80 -6.80 -12.97 -18.29
C TRP A 80 -7.94 -12.94 -19.32
N ASN A 81 -8.38 -14.13 -19.73
CA ASN A 81 -9.48 -14.33 -20.65
C ASN A 81 -10.31 -15.57 -20.26
N GLN A 82 -11.57 -15.59 -20.66
CA GLN A 82 -12.51 -16.71 -20.47
C GLN A 82 -12.78 -17.44 -21.80
N GLY A 83 -11.73 -17.58 -22.62
CA GLY A 83 -11.83 -18.17 -23.97
C GLY A 83 -12.28 -17.19 -25.05
N GLY A 84 -12.31 -15.91 -24.75
CA GLY A 84 -12.56 -14.78 -25.65
C GLY A 84 -11.47 -13.73 -25.53
N ASP A 85 -11.85 -12.46 -25.51
CA ASP A 85 -10.94 -11.34 -25.36
C ASP A 85 -10.32 -11.30 -23.95
N SER A 86 -9.10 -10.78 -23.85
CA SER A 86 -8.49 -10.50 -22.55
C SER A 86 -9.08 -9.22 -21.94
N VAL A 87 -8.82 -8.99 -20.62
CA VAL A 87 -9.22 -7.73 -19.99
C VAL A 87 -8.55 -6.53 -20.66
N VAL A 88 -7.34 -6.70 -21.20
CA VAL A 88 -6.63 -5.67 -21.95
C VAL A 88 -7.28 -5.39 -23.29
N ASP A 89 -7.67 -6.45 -24.04
CA ASP A 89 -8.39 -6.31 -25.30
C ASP A 89 -9.72 -5.59 -25.09
N PHE A 90 -10.48 -5.99 -24.07
CA PHE A 90 -11.74 -5.31 -23.72
C PHE A 90 -11.52 -3.81 -23.47
N LEU A 91 -10.54 -3.44 -22.64
CA LEU A 91 -10.27 -2.05 -22.28
C LEU A 91 -9.76 -1.22 -23.46
N ARG A 92 -8.96 -1.82 -24.34
CA ARG A 92 -8.40 -1.17 -25.54
C ARG A 92 -9.44 -0.95 -26.61
N ASP A 93 -10.28 -1.96 -26.86
CA ASP A 93 -11.14 -2.00 -28.04
C ASP A 93 -12.57 -1.50 -27.77
N ASN A 94 -12.96 -1.37 -26.47
CA ASN A 94 -14.29 -0.94 -26.04
C ASN A 94 -14.25 0.26 -25.06
N PRO A 95 -13.52 1.36 -25.38
CA PRO A 95 -13.44 2.48 -24.49
C PRO A 95 -14.81 3.14 -24.26
N ASP A 96 -15.27 3.20 -23.02
CA ASP A 96 -16.53 3.83 -22.65
C ASP A 96 -16.33 4.96 -21.64
N TYR A 97 -16.43 6.18 -22.13
CA TYR A 97 -16.38 7.41 -21.35
C TYR A 97 -17.71 8.16 -21.36
N SER A 98 -18.78 7.55 -21.86
CA SER A 98 -20.09 8.19 -22.02
C SER A 98 -20.73 8.61 -20.70
N GLY A 99 -20.37 7.95 -19.60
CA GLY A 99 -20.81 8.28 -18.25
C GLY A 99 -19.79 9.07 -17.43
N ALA A 100 -18.66 9.44 -18.01
CA ALA A 100 -17.62 10.17 -17.28
C ALA A 100 -18.05 11.61 -17.04
N PHE A 101 -18.09 12.00 -15.79
CA PHE A 101 -18.26 13.41 -15.38
C PHE A 101 -16.92 14.17 -15.33
N ASN A 102 -15.80 13.44 -15.54
CA ASN A 102 -14.44 13.94 -15.51
C ASN A 102 -13.58 13.12 -16.48
N LEU A 103 -13.24 13.73 -17.64
CA LEU A 103 -12.44 13.06 -18.66
C LEU A 103 -10.97 12.92 -18.25
N ALA A 104 -10.41 13.88 -17.52
CA ALA A 104 -9.02 13.82 -17.08
C ALA A 104 -8.77 12.58 -16.22
N THR A 105 -9.64 12.30 -15.25
CA THR A 105 -9.53 11.09 -14.42
C THR A 105 -9.78 9.80 -15.19
N ALA A 106 -10.69 9.83 -16.18
CA ALA A 106 -10.98 8.69 -17.03
C ALA A 106 -9.79 8.35 -17.96
N TYR A 107 -9.19 9.35 -18.62
CA TYR A 107 -7.99 9.19 -19.43
C TYR A 107 -6.79 8.76 -18.59
N ALA A 108 -6.63 9.36 -17.41
CA ALA A 108 -5.58 8.95 -16.47
C ALA A 108 -5.66 7.48 -16.11
N ARG A 109 -6.85 6.95 -15.81
CA ARG A 109 -7.04 5.51 -15.54
C ARG A 109 -6.67 4.66 -16.75
N THR A 110 -7.03 5.06 -17.97
CA THR A 110 -6.67 4.33 -19.19
C THR A 110 -5.15 4.31 -19.42
N ILE A 111 -4.46 5.42 -19.16
CA ILE A 111 -3.00 5.46 -19.18
C ILE A 111 -2.41 4.47 -18.18
N LEU A 112 -2.93 4.45 -16.93
CA LEU A 112 -2.46 3.52 -15.89
C LEU A 112 -2.71 2.06 -16.28
N VAL A 113 -3.84 1.77 -16.91
CA VAL A 113 -4.15 0.43 -17.48
C VAL A 113 -3.13 0.04 -18.54
N ALA A 114 -2.89 0.90 -19.54
CA ALA A 114 -1.93 0.61 -20.61
C ALA A 114 -0.53 0.35 -20.05
N VAL A 115 -0.08 1.20 -19.12
CA VAL A 115 1.23 1.02 -18.45
C VAL A 115 1.27 -0.28 -17.64
N ALA A 116 0.22 -0.60 -16.90
CA ALA A 116 0.15 -1.84 -16.11
C ALA A 116 0.18 -3.10 -17.00
N ALA A 117 -0.49 -3.04 -18.16
CA ALA A 117 -0.48 -4.11 -19.16
C ALA A 117 0.82 -4.18 -19.99
N GLY A 118 1.73 -3.22 -19.83
CA GLY A 118 2.94 -3.14 -20.63
C GLY A 118 2.74 -2.61 -22.05
N GLU A 119 1.59 -1.99 -22.29
CA GLU A 119 1.21 -1.33 -23.54
C GLU A 119 1.67 0.14 -23.58
N ASP A 120 1.68 0.72 -24.78
CA ASP A 120 2.01 2.13 -24.97
C ASP A 120 0.76 3.01 -24.84
N PRO A 121 0.63 3.84 -23.78
CA PRO A 121 -0.53 4.71 -23.60
C PRO A 121 -0.66 5.83 -24.64
N SER A 122 0.37 6.06 -25.47
CA SER A 122 0.33 7.00 -26.59
C SER A 122 -0.29 6.39 -27.86
N SER A 123 -0.62 5.09 -27.83
CA SER A 123 -1.21 4.36 -28.95
C SER A 123 -2.10 3.20 -28.49
N PHE A 124 -2.81 3.38 -27.37
CA PHE A 124 -3.67 2.36 -26.80
C PHE A 124 -5.05 2.33 -27.48
N GLY A 125 -5.17 1.47 -28.50
CA GLY A 125 -6.37 1.33 -29.33
C GLY A 125 -6.52 2.43 -30.38
N THR A 126 -7.75 2.63 -30.85
CA THR A 126 -8.10 3.57 -31.95
C THR A 126 -9.09 4.66 -31.52
N TYR A 127 -9.34 4.79 -30.23
CA TYR A 127 -10.30 5.78 -29.71
C TYR A 127 -9.94 7.20 -30.16
N THR A 128 -10.97 7.91 -30.66
CA THR A 128 -10.84 9.32 -31.06
C THR A 128 -12.09 10.06 -30.62
N SER A 129 -11.97 10.82 -29.54
CA SER A 129 -13.00 11.73 -29.02
C SER A 129 -12.43 12.67 -27.96
N GLY A 130 -13.04 13.81 -27.75
CA GLY A 130 -12.52 14.84 -26.86
C GLY A 130 -11.15 15.31 -27.34
N THR A 131 -10.16 15.27 -26.44
CA THR A 131 -8.77 15.60 -26.75
C THR A 131 -7.91 14.38 -27.20
N VAL A 132 -8.46 13.16 -27.10
CA VAL A 132 -7.76 11.93 -27.51
C VAL A 132 -7.92 11.69 -29.01
N VAL A 133 -6.82 11.42 -29.71
CA VAL A 133 -6.79 11.08 -31.13
C VAL A 133 -6.04 9.77 -31.35
N ASN A 134 -6.66 8.80 -32.02
CA ASN A 134 -6.07 7.49 -32.35
C ASN A 134 -5.44 6.78 -31.13
N GLY A 135 -6.11 6.84 -29.97
CA GLY A 135 -5.64 6.16 -28.77
C GLY A 135 -4.44 6.82 -28.08
N ASP A 136 -4.06 8.05 -28.45
CA ASP A 136 -3.02 8.80 -27.72
C ASP A 136 -3.64 9.46 -26.49
N PHE A 137 -3.72 8.69 -25.41
CA PHE A 137 -4.25 9.18 -24.13
C PHE A 137 -3.28 10.09 -23.40
N VAL A 138 -1.96 9.93 -23.63
CA VAL A 138 -0.94 10.80 -23.02
C VAL A 138 -1.09 12.22 -23.53
N GLN A 139 -1.11 12.41 -24.85
CA GLN A 139 -1.31 13.73 -25.42
C GLN A 139 -2.70 14.27 -25.11
N GLY A 140 -3.74 13.41 -25.21
CA GLY A 140 -5.10 13.79 -24.90
C GLY A 140 -5.29 14.29 -23.45
N LEU A 141 -4.59 13.71 -22.49
CA LEU A 141 -4.58 14.19 -21.10
C LEU A 141 -3.78 15.51 -20.97
N LYS A 142 -2.61 15.61 -21.60
CA LYS A 142 -1.79 16.83 -21.59
C LYS A 142 -2.53 18.04 -22.19
N ASP A 143 -3.37 17.83 -23.21
CA ASP A 143 -4.18 18.87 -23.84
C ASP A 143 -5.27 19.42 -22.91
N LEU A 144 -5.55 18.78 -21.77
CA LEU A 144 -6.41 19.30 -20.73
C LEU A 144 -5.69 20.22 -19.72
N TYR A 145 -4.39 20.42 -19.87
CA TYR A 145 -3.62 21.33 -19.01
C TYR A 145 -3.78 22.78 -19.48
N ASN A 146 -4.28 23.68 -18.60
CA ASN A 146 -4.56 25.07 -18.96
C ASN A 146 -3.41 26.06 -18.70
N GLY A 147 -2.24 25.55 -18.34
CA GLY A 147 -1.06 26.36 -18.00
C GLY A 147 -0.84 26.52 -16.48
N THR A 148 -1.78 26.05 -15.66
CA THR A 148 -1.69 26.07 -14.19
C THR A 148 -2.08 24.73 -13.57
N GLN A 149 -3.15 24.12 -14.07
CA GLN A 149 -3.74 22.89 -13.58
C GLN A 149 -4.40 22.11 -14.72
N PHE A 150 -4.77 20.87 -14.48
CA PHE A 150 -5.60 20.09 -15.39
C PHE A 150 -7.08 20.47 -15.20
N GLU A 151 -7.85 20.37 -16.28
CA GLU A 151 -9.30 20.57 -16.28
C GLU A 151 -10.03 19.24 -16.43
N ASP A 152 -11.27 19.15 -16.02
CA ASP A 152 -12.09 17.94 -16.09
C ASP A 152 -12.44 17.49 -17.53
N GLY A 153 -12.10 18.27 -18.53
CA GLY A 153 -12.46 18.07 -19.94
C GLY A 153 -13.83 18.64 -20.33
N PHE A 154 -14.54 19.28 -19.39
CA PHE A 154 -15.80 19.99 -19.61
C PHE A 154 -15.70 21.45 -19.26
N GLY A 155 -14.50 21.92 -18.89
CA GLY A 155 -14.17 23.31 -18.61
C GLY A 155 -14.24 23.70 -17.13
N SER A 156 -14.35 22.74 -16.23
CA SER A 156 -14.22 22.99 -14.79
C SER A 156 -12.75 23.08 -14.38
N THR A 157 -12.44 24.01 -13.51
CA THR A 157 -11.11 24.26 -12.94
C THR A 157 -11.12 24.19 -11.41
N ASP A 158 -12.20 23.72 -10.82
CA ASP A 158 -12.39 23.66 -9.36
C ASP A 158 -12.33 22.26 -8.79
N LEU A 159 -11.84 21.30 -9.59
CA LEU A 159 -11.59 19.92 -9.18
C LEU A 159 -10.09 19.69 -9.03
N LEU A 160 -9.66 19.26 -7.87
CA LEU A 160 -8.26 18.97 -7.57
C LEU A 160 -7.86 17.52 -7.94
N ASN A 161 -8.83 16.63 -8.01
CA ASN A 161 -8.56 15.22 -8.37
C ASN A 161 -8.09 15.07 -9.83
N ASP A 162 -8.43 16.01 -10.72
CA ASP A 162 -7.93 16.05 -12.10
C ASP A 162 -6.41 16.08 -12.12
N ASP A 163 -5.84 17.01 -11.34
CA ASP A 163 -4.40 17.15 -11.21
C ASP A 163 -3.77 15.93 -10.56
N MET A 164 -4.38 15.40 -9.49
CA MET A 164 -3.84 14.23 -8.80
C MET A 164 -3.76 13.02 -9.73
N TRP A 165 -4.82 12.74 -10.49
CA TRP A 165 -4.86 11.60 -11.39
C TRP A 165 -4.03 11.83 -12.64
N ALA A 166 -4.02 13.04 -13.19
CA ALA A 166 -3.17 13.38 -14.33
C ALA A 166 -1.68 13.23 -13.99
N VAL A 167 -1.24 13.77 -12.86
CA VAL A 167 0.14 13.62 -12.38
C VAL A 167 0.49 12.14 -12.20
N ARG A 168 -0.38 11.35 -11.56
CA ARG A 168 -0.15 9.92 -11.36
C ARG A 168 0.05 9.19 -12.68
N ALA A 169 -0.83 9.42 -13.63
CA ALA A 169 -0.83 8.75 -14.93
C ALA A 169 0.36 9.16 -15.82
N LEU A 170 0.60 10.46 -15.94
CA LEU A 170 1.68 10.97 -16.77
C LEU A 170 3.06 10.57 -16.23
N LEU A 171 3.26 10.57 -14.90
CA LEU A 171 4.48 10.02 -14.30
C LEU A 171 4.65 8.53 -14.57
N ALA A 172 3.56 7.74 -14.53
CA ALA A 172 3.59 6.32 -14.86
C ALA A 172 3.94 6.10 -16.35
N ALA A 173 3.45 6.96 -17.25
CA ALA A 173 3.80 6.96 -18.67
C ALA A 173 5.24 7.45 -18.96
N GLY A 174 5.98 7.92 -17.96
CA GLY A 174 7.38 8.34 -18.10
C GLY A 174 7.57 9.83 -18.36
N GLU A 175 6.53 10.65 -18.21
CA GLU A 175 6.65 12.10 -18.31
C GLU A 175 7.62 12.68 -17.27
N SER A 176 8.33 13.73 -17.68
CA SER A 176 9.30 14.38 -16.81
C SER A 176 8.60 15.10 -15.63
N ARG A 177 9.11 14.91 -14.42
CA ARG A 177 8.66 15.66 -13.22
C ARG A 177 8.86 17.17 -13.37
N THR A 178 9.69 17.62 -14.32
CA THR A 178 10.08 19.00 -14.54
C THR A 178 9.46 19.59 -15.79
N SER A 179 8.56 18.88 -16.49
CA SER A 179 7.76 19.52 -17.52
C SER A 179 6.85 20.58 -16.92
N ASP A 180 6.40 21.52 -17.72
CA ASP A 180 5.57 22.64 -17.25
C ASP A 180 4.26 22.12 -16.66
N GLU A 181 3.61 21.13 -17.29
CA GLU A 181 2.37 20.51 -16.83
C GLU A 181 2.56 19.85 -15.48
N MET A 182 3.65 19.06 -15.33
CA MET A 182 3.92 18.33 -14.10
C MET A 182 4.29 19.27 -12.95
N SER A 183 5.14 20.27 -13.23
CA SER A 183 5.58 21.24 -12.21
C SER A 183 4.40 22.11 -11.73
N GLY A 184 3.54 22.53 -12.65
CA GLY A 184 2.34 23.33 -12.35
C GLY A 184 1.34 22.54 -11.50
N ALA A 185 0.94 21.35 -11.96
CA ALA A 185 -0.02 20.51 -11.25
C ALA A 185 0.48 20.09 -9.86
N LEU A 186 1.77 19.69 -9.73
CA LEU A 186 2.35 19.37 -8.42
C LEU A 186 2.34 20.57 -7.46
N ALA A 187 2.64 21.77 -7.96
CA ALA A 187 2.57 22.99 -7.14
C ALA A 187 1.12 23.31 -6.76
N PHE A 188 0.18 23.12 -7.68
CA PHE A 188 -1.24 23.33 -7.44
C PHE A 188 -1.79 22.37 -6.38
N ILE A 189 -1.49 21.06 -6.49
CA ILE A 189 -1.85 20.05 -5.48
C ILE A 189 -1.30 20.44 -4.10
N ALA A 190 0.00 20.77 -4.02
CA ALA A 190 0.62 21.12 -2.75
C ALA A 190 0.02 22.40 -2.11
N ALA A 191 -0.35 23.40 -2.93
CA ALA A 191 -0.94 24.66 -2.49
C ALA A 191 -2.39 24.50 -1.97
N ASN A 192 -3.09 23.46 -2.39
CA ASN A 192 -4.48 23.18 -2.01
C ASN A 192 -4.60 22.22 -0.81
N GLN A 193 -3.53 22.00 -0.06
CA GLN A 193 -3.61 21.29 1.22
C GLN A 193 -4.43 22.10 2.23
N ASP A 194 -5.46 21.49 2.81
CA ASP A 194 -6.28 22.12 3.85
C ASP A 194 -5.48 22.36 5.15
N ALA A 195 -5.97 23.28 5.98
CA ALA A 195 -5.37 23.61 7.26
C ALA A 195 -5.29 22.37 8.21
N ASN A 196 -6.21 21.41 8.08
CA ASN A 196 -6.19 20.15 8.84
C ASN A 196 -5.16 19.15 8.33
N GLY A 197 -4.46 19.44 7.23
CA GLY A 197 -3.43 18.60 6.62
C GLY A 197 -3.94 17.66 5.53
N GLY A 198 -5.25 17.51 5.35
CA GLY A 198 -5.85 16.68 4.32
C GLY A 198 -5.99 17.40 2.97
N TRP A 199 -6.43 16.63 1.97
CA TRP A 199 -6.87 17.14 0.66
C TRP A 199 -8.30 16.70 0.37
N SER A 200 -8.96 17.49 -0.46
CA SER A 200 -10.28 17.21 -1.01
C SER A 200 -10.14 16.94 -2.51
N TRP A 201 -11.11 16.26 -3.10
CA TRP A 201 -11.20 16.10 -4.55
C TRP A 201 -11.45 17.40 -5.31
N ALA A 202 -11.90 18.45 -4.62
CA ALA A 202 -12.18 19.77 -5.18
C ALA A 202 -11.40 20.86 -4.42
N VAL A 203 -11.24 22.02 -5.04
CA VAL A 203 -10.59 23.18 -4.42
C VAL A 203 -11.48 23.84 -3.36
N PRO A 204 -10.90 24.60 -2.39
CA PRO A 204 -11.68 25.35 -1.42
C PRO A 204 -12.70 26.29 -2.06
N GLY A 205 -13.94 26.21 -1.60
CA GLY A 205 -15.07 26.99 -2.12
C GLY A 205 -16.01 26.23 -3.05
N HIS A 206 -15.62 25.04 -3.51
CA HIS A 206 -16.52 24.13 -4.22
C HIS A 206 -17.62 23.61 -3.29
N ALA A 207 -18.84 23.39 -3.84
CA ALA A 207 -20.01 22.98 -3.05
C ALA A 207 -19.81 21.64 -2.30
N TRP A 208 -18.97 20.77 -2.85
CA TRP A 208 -18.65 19.44 -2.28
C TRP A 208 -17.22 19.37 -1.73
N TYR A 209 -16.66 20.52 -1.36
CA TYR A 209 -15.35 20.55 -0.71
C TYR A 209 -15.42 19.84 0.65
N GLY A 210 -14.49 18.93 0.87
CA GLY A 210 -14.34 18.21 2.11
C GLY A 210 -13.14 17.25 2.03
N THR A 211 -12.23 17.37 2.99
CA THR A 211 -11.02 16.51 3.01
C THR A 211 -11.39 15.06 3.29
N SER A 212 -10.77 14.14 2.56
CA SER A 212 -10.96 12.72 2.73
C SER A 212 -9.62 11.97 2.88
N VAL A 213 -9.68 10.75 3.40
CA VAL A 213 -8.51 9.84 3.44
C VAL A 213 -8.08 9.48 2.04
N ASP A 214 -9.03 9.21 1.14
CA ASP A 214 -8.75 8.76 -0.23
C ASP A 214 -7.99 9.84 -1.01
N ASP A 215 -8.53 11.07 -1.05
CA ASP A 215 -7.89 12.20 -1.75
C ASP A 215 -6.55 12.57 -1.11
N THR A 216 -6.47 12.54 0.22
CA THR A 216 -5.20 12.79 0.94
C THR A 216 -4.15 11.74 0.60
N ALA A 217 -4.53 10.47 0.52
CA ALA A 217 -3.61 9.40 0.16
C ALA A 217 -3.11 9.54 -1.28
N VAL A 218 -3.99 9.84 -2.23
CA VAL A 218 -3.60 10.09 -3.63
C VAL A 218 -2.69 11.31 -3.74
N ALA A 219 -3.00 12.42 -3.05
CA ALA A 219 -2.15 13.62 -3.02
C ALA A 219 -0.74 13.31 -2.48
N ILE A 220 -0.64 12.55 -1.37
CA ILE A 220 0.66 12.11 -0.83
C ILE A 220 1.42 11.28 -1.87
N LEU A 221 0.79 10.29 -2.50
CA LEU A 221 1.38 9.44 -3.54
C LEU A 221 1.97 10.25 -4.68
N VAL A 222 1.19 11.16 -5.26
CA VAL A 222 1.61 11.93 -6.44
C VAL A 222 2.68 12.96 -6.10
N LEU A 223 2.60 13.61 -4.95
CA LEU A 223 3.65 14.54 -4.49
C LEU A 223 4.97 13.82 -4.26
N LEU A 224 4.96 12.64 -3.63
CA LEU A 224 6.16 11.83 -3.42
C LEU A 224 6.76 11.36 -4.75
N ASN A 225 5.93 10.88 -5.68
CA ASN A 225 6.35 10.49 -7.02
C ASN A 225 6.86 11.70 -7.82
N GLY A 226 6.28 12.87 -7.61
CA GLY A 226 6.72 14.15 -8.14
C GLY A 226 8.03 14.68 -7.56
N GLY A 227 8.60 14.01 -6.54
CA GLY A 227 9.92 14.33 -5.98
C GLY A 227 9.89 15.08 -4.65
N TYR A 228 8.72 15.27 -4.04
CA TYR A 228 8.65 15.82 -2.68
C TYR A 228 9.30 14.86 -1.68
N SER A 229 10.01 15.41 -0.71
CA SER A 229 10.61 14.60 0.35
C SER A 229 9.54 14.01 1.26
N PRO A 230 9.66 12.72 1.65
CA PRO A 230 8.80 12.14 2.68
C PRO A 230 8.79 12.96 4.00
N ASN A 231 9.89 13.67 4.28
CA ASN A 231 10.02 14.50 5.48
C ASN A 231 9.58 15.97 5.27
N SER A 232 9.07 16.33 4.11
CA SER A 232 8.56 17.68 3.87
C SER A 232 7.31 17.95 4.72
N PRO A 233 7.12 19.20 5.19
CA PRO A 233 5.97 19.54 6.03
C PRO A 233 4.61 19.21 5.39
N VAL A 234 4.48 19.35 4.07
CA VAL A 234 3.25 19.03 3.34
C VAL A 234 2.92 17.53 3.42
N ILE A 235 3.92 16.66 3.24
CA ILE A 235 3.73 15.21 3.36
C ILE A 235 3.44 14.81 4.80
N GLN A 236 4.19 15.36 5.77
CA GLN A 236 3.99 15.00 7.17
C GLN A 236 2.61 15.41 7.69
N ARG A 237 2.11 16.61 7.34
CA ARG A 237 0.74 17.01 7.71
C ARG A 237 -0.31 16.08 7.09
N GLY A 238 -0.12 15.64 5.83
CA GLY A 238 -1.00 14.65 5.20
C GLY A 238 -1.01 13.30 5.93
N LEU A 239 0.16 12.81 6.31
CA LEU A 239 0.27 11.56 7.09
C LEU A 239 -0.35 11.71 8.49
N ASP A 240 -0.25 12.88 9.11
CA ASP A 240 -0.88 13.15 10.40
C ASP A 240 -2.41 13.25 10.27
N TYR A 241 -2.92 13.80 9.15
CA TYR A 241 -4.34 13.76 8.82
C TYR A 241 -4.84 12.32 8.68
N LEU A 242 -4.17 11.48 7.88
CA LEU A 242 -4.50 10.05 7.79
C LEU A 242 -4.52 9.42 9.18
N LYS A 243 -3.47 9.63 9.98
CA LYS A 243 -3.39 9.06 11.33
C LYS A 243 -4.56 9.47 12.22
N SER A 244 -5.05 10.69 12.10
CA SER A 244 -6.18 11.20 12.90
C SER A 244 -7.51 10.49 12.60
N LEU A 245 -7.64 9.85 11.44
CA LEU A 245 -8.83 9.14 10.99
C LEU A 245 -8.70 7.61 11.11
N GLN A 246 -7.57 7.11 11.64
CA GLN A 246 -7.38 5.68 11.88
C GLN A 246 -8.19 5.22 13.10
N GLN A 247 -8.91 4.11 12.96
CA GLN A 247 -9.79 3.55 13.99
C GLN A 247 -9.14 2.43 14.80
N GLY A 248 -9.79 2.03 15.91
CA GLY A 248 -9.29 1.01 16.84
C GLY A 248 -9.04 -0.37 16.25
N GLY A 249 -9.71 -0.72 15.15
CA GLY A 249 -9.47 -1.96 14.38
C GLY A 249 -8.43 -1.83 13.27
N GLY A 250 -7.66 -0.75 13.22
CA GLY A 250 -6.61 -0.52 12.21
C GLY A 250 -7.10 0.19 10.94
N GLY A 251 -8.37 0.09 10.59
CA GLY A 251 -8.97 0.68 9.40
C GLY A 251 -9.07 2.21 9.45
N PHE A 252 -9.32 2.83 8.30
CA PHE A 252 -9.45 4.28 8.15
C PHE A 252 -10.87 4.68 7.77
N LEU A 253 -11.39 5.72 8.42
CA LEU A 253 -12.61 6.42 7.98
C LEU A 253 -12.37 7.05 6.60
N TYR A 254 -13.45 7.26 5.83
CA TYR A 254 -13.36 8.08 4.63
C TYR A 254 -13.03 9.54 4.97
N ASP A 255 -13.74 10.12 5.95
CA ASP A 255 -13.60 11.51 6.39
C ASP A 255 -13.90 11.67 7.89
N ALA A 256 -13.85 12.88 8.40
CA ALA A 256 -14.13 13.19 9.80
C ALA A 256 -15.63 13.33 10.13
N ASN A 257 -16.54 13.04 9.20
CA ASN A 257 -17.97 13.14 9.44
C ASN A 257 -18.45 12.03 10.39
N ALA A 258 -19.44 12.36 11.22
CA ALA A 258 -19.99 11.44 12.22
C ALA A 258 -20.67 10.18 11.61
N TRP A 259 -20.92 10.18 10.31
CA TRP A 259 -21.52 9.07 9.56
C TRP A 259 -20.49 8.27 8.76
N SER A 260 -19.20 8.63 8.84
CA SER A 260 -18.13 7.91 8.19
C SER A 260 -17.81 6.62 8.92
N TYR A 261 -17.46 5.58 8.15
CA TYR A 261 -17.05 4.28 8.66
C TYR A 261 -15.64 3.99 8.16
N ASP A 262 -14.87 3.23 8.96
CA ASP A 262 -13.68 2.56 8.48
C ASP A 262 -14.07 1.58 7.37
N ASN A 263 -13.34 1.59 6.28
CA ASN A 263 -13.70 0.84 5.09
C ASN A 263 -12.46 0.38 4.31
N VAL A 264 -12.65 -0.61 3.43
CA VAL A 264 -11.57 -1.20 2.63
C VAL A 264 -10.96 -0.19 1.67
N SER A 265 -11.79 0.65 1.01
CA SER A 265 -11.28 1.65 0.05
C SER A 265 -10.28 2.59 0.70
N SER A 266 -10.73 3.33 1.72
CA SER A 266 -9.90 4.33 2.40
C SER A 266 -8.67 3.69 3.09
N THR A 267 -8.83 2.48 3.63
CA THR A 267 -7.71 1.76 4.24
C THR A 267 -6.67 1.36 3.18
N SER A 268 -7.10 0.87 2.02
CA SER A 268 -6.19 0.52 0.92
C SER A 268 -5.41 1.73 0.41
N TRP A 269 -6.07 2.87 0.21
CA TRP A 269 -5.42 4.10 -0.20
C TRP A 269 -4.44 4.61 0.86
N ALA A 270 -4.82 4.58 2.14
CA ALA A 270 -3.94 4.96 3.25
C ALA A 270 -2.69 4.07 3.31
N VAL A 271 -2.83 2.73 3.16
CA VAL A 271 -1.71 1.78 3.11
C VAL A 271 -0.73 2.14 1.98
N ASN A 272 -1.24 2.43 0.79
CA ASN A 272 -0.40 2.84 -0.34
C ASN A 272 0.37 4.15 -0.05
N ALA A 273 -0.29 5.16 0.52
CA ALA A 273 0.36 6.43 0.89
C ALA A 273 1.43 6.26 1.97
N ILE A 274 1.15 5.43 3.00
CA ILE A 274 2.09 5.10 4.08
C ILE A 274 3.33 4.43 3.51
N GLY A 275 3.15 3.44 2.64
CA GLY A 275 4.25 2.73 1.98
C GLY A 275 5.08 3.65 1.06
N ALA A 276 4.44 4.48 0.26
CA ALA A 276 5.12 5.47 -0.59
C ALA A 276 5.95 6.46 0.23
N ALA A 277 5.47 6.82 1.43
CA ALA A 277 6.22 7.65 2.39
C ALA A 277 7.36 6.88 3.09
N ARG A 278 7.66 5.65 2.65
CA ARG A 278 8.69 4.76 3.21
C ARG A 278 8.46 4.41 4.69
N GLN A 279 7.19 4.36 5.09
CA GLN A 279 6.78 3.85 6.40
C GLN A 279 6.15 2.47 6.23
N SER A 280 6.30 1.60 7.23
CA SER A 280 5.56 0.34 7.23
C SER A 280 4.16 0.54 7.80
N PRO A 281 3.08 0.11 7.10
CA PRO A 281 1.74 0.14 7.65
C PRO A 281 1.56 -0.81 8.86
N THR A 282 2.52 -1.70 9.10
CA THR A 282 2.55 -2.58 10.29
C THR A 282 3.41 -2.01 11.43
N ALA A 283 3.95 -0.79 11.28
CA ALA A 283 4.74 -0.15 12.35
C ALA A 283 3.86 0.29 13.52
N ALA A 284 4.47 0.41 14.70
CA ALA A 284 3.80 0.86 15.92
C ALA A 284 3.04 2.20 15.75
N LYS A 285 3.55 3.13 14.92
CA LYS A 285 2.85 4.38 14.59
C LYS A 285 1.45 4.11 14.01
N TRP A 286 1.31 3.07 13.20
CA TRP A 286 0.08 2.72 12.48
C TRP A 286 -0.70 1.59 13.15
N THR A 287 -0.36 1.21 14.37
CA THR A 287 -1.10 0.25 15.21
C THR A 287 -2.04 1.01 16.14
N VAL A 288 -3.33 0.70 16.11
CA VAL A 288 -4.35 1.31 16.98
C VAL A 288 -5.26 0.19 17.51
N GLY A 289 -5.44 0.15 18.84
CA GLY A 289 -6.23 -0.90 19.48
C GLY A 289 -5.59 -2.29 19.45
N GLY A 290 -4.37 -2.40 18.94
CA GLY A 290 -3.65 -3.67 18.76
C GLY A 290 -3.58 -4.11 17.29
N ASP A 291 -4.41 -3.52 16.42
CA ASP A 291 -4.51 -3.88 15.00
C ASP A 291 -3.86 -2.84 14.09
N THR A 292 -3.30 -3.31 13.00
CA THR A 292 -2.70 -2.52 11.92
C THR A 292 -3.69 -2.37 10.74
N PRO A 293 -3.44 -1.44 9.80
CA PRO A 293 -4.21 -1.39 8.56
C PRO A 293 -4.23 -2.70 7.77
N ILE A 294 -3.14 -3.46 7.86
CA ILE A 294 -3.05 -4.77 7.20
C ILE A 294 -3.96 -5.78 7.89
N ASP A 295 -3.97 -5.81 9.24
CA ASP A 295 -4.88 -6.69 10.00
C ASP A 295 -6.34 -6.35 9.68
N TYR A 296 -6.68 -5.06 9.57
CA TYR A 296 -8.02 -4.62 9.15
C TYR A 296 -8.38 -5.19 7.77
N LEU A 297 -7.53 -4.98 6.75
CA LEU A 297 -7.82 -5.47 5.39
C LEU A 297 -7.98 -6.99 5.38
N LEU A 298 -7.07 -7.74 6.01
CA LEU A 298 -7.15 -9.20 6.10
C LEU A 298 -8.45 -9.66 6.75
N GLY A 299 -8.94 -8.94 7.77
CA GLY A 299 -10.19 -9.21 8.46
C GLY A 299 -11.46 -8.93 7.65
N GLN A 300 -11.36 -8.17 6.55
CA GLN A 300 -12.51 -7.84 5.71
C GLN A 300 -12.72 -8.80 4.55
N GLN A 301 -11.73 -9.66 4.21
CA GLN A 301 -11.88 -10.59 3.11
C GLN A 301 -13.00 -11.60 3.38
N GLN A 302 -13.87 -11.78 2.40
CA GLN A 302 -14.99 -12.72 2.46
C GLN A 302 -14.55 -14.13 2.00
N PRO A 303 -15.31 -15.19 2.36
CA PRO A 303 -14.98 -16.56 1.97
C PRO A 303 -14.92 -16.82 0.45
N ASP A 304 -15.50 -15.95 -0.37
CA ASP A 304 -15.43 -16.00 -1.83
C ASP A 304 -14.23 -15.21 -2.41
N GLY A 305 -13.35 -14.70 -1.55
CA GLY A 305 -12.14 -13.96 -1.90
C GLY A 305 -12.33 -12.46 -2.08
N ARG A 306 -13.58 -11.96 -2.20
CA ARG A 306 -13.83 -10.54 -2.38
C ARG A 306 -13.50 -9.71 -1.15
N PHE A 307 -13.19 -8.44 -1.38
CA PHE A 307 -13.15 -7.40 -0.37
C PHE A 307 -14.38 -6.49 -0.56
N PRO A 308 -15.36 -6.48 0.36
CA PRO A 308 -16.49 -5.55 0.32
C PRO A 308 -16.04 -4.13 0.71
N TYR A 309 -16.93 -3.13 0.55
CA TYR A 309 -16.65 -1.81 1.12
C TYR A 309 -16.37 -1.91 2.61
N ARG A 310 -17.19 -2.67 3.34
CA ARG A 310 -17.07 -3.01 4.75
C ARG A 310 -17.97 -4.21 5.07
N ASP A 311 -17.57 -5.04 6.04
CA ASP A 311 -18.44 -6.09 6.59
C ASP A 311 -18.70 -5.83 8.09
N PRO A 312 -19.96 -5.69 8.55
CA PRO A 312 -21.17 -5.63 7.73
C PRO A 312 -21.28 -4.30 6.95
N LEU A 313 -21.89 -4.38 5.74
CA LEU A 313 -22.10 -3.20 4.90
C LEU A 313 -23.10 -2.24 5.55
N PRO A 314 -22.75 -0.96 5.75
CA PRO A 314 -23.69 0.02 6.31
C PRO A 314 -24.85 0.30 5.37
N ALA A 315 -26.04 0.57 5.93
CA ALA A 315 -27.22 0.86 5.14
C ALA A 315 -27.03 2.09 4.24
N GLY A 316 -27.37 1.96 2.97
CA GLY A 316 -27.24 3.04 1.97
C GLY A 316 -25.89 3.10 1.26
N TYR A 317 -24.93 2.23 1.61
CA TYR A 317 -23.65 2.12 0.90
C TYR A 317 -23.70 1.06 -0.20
N SER A 318 -22.87 1.26 -1.22
CA SER A 318 -22.67 0.27 -2.29
C SER A 318 -21.45 -0.61 -1.96
N GLU A 319 -21.53 -1.89 -2.30
CA GLU A 319 -20.42 -2.82 -2.02
C GLU A 319 -19.16 -2.52 -2.86
N LEU A 320 -19.32 -2.17 -4.15
CA LEU A 320 -18.24 -1.97 -5.12
C LEU A 320 -17.18 -3.10 -5.07
N PRO A 321 -17.57 -4.37 -5.12
CA PRO A 321 -16.70 -5.46 -4.70
C PRO A 321 -15.50 -5.66 -5.62
N VAL A 322 -15.64 -5.46 -6.93
CA VAL A 322 -14.54 -5.56 -7.90
C VAL A 322 -13.49 -4.47 -7.60
N GLN A 323 -13.93 -3.23 -7.47
CA GLN A 323 -13.06 -2.09 -7.22
C GLN A 323 -12.34 -2.21 -5.86
N ASN A 324 -13.06 -2.54 -4.79
CA ASN A 324 -12.47 -2.71 -3.46
C ASN A 324 -11.49 -3.88 -3.41
N THR A 325 -11.79 -4.99 -4.10
CA THR A 325 -10.87 -6.13 -4.19
C THR A 325 -9.60 -5.74 -4.94
N ALA A 326 -9.72 -5.02 -6.04
CA ALA A 326 -8.56 -4.51 -6.78
C ALA A 326 -7.68 -3.61 -5.92
N TRP A 327 -8.25 -2.63 -5.23
CA TRP A 327 -7.50 -1.72 -4.35
C TRP A 327 -6.88 -2.42 -3.14
N ALA A 328 -7.56 -3.43 -2.58
CA ALA A 328 -7.01 -4.25 -1.50
C ALA A 328 -5.80 -5.08 -1.97
N ILE A 329 -5.85 -5.68 -3.17
CA ILE A 329 -4.70 -6.36 -3.77
C ILE A 329 -3.53 -5.41 -3.90
N GLU A 330 -3.71 -4.24 -4.55
CA GLU A 330 -2.64 -3.24 -4.73
C GLU A 330 -2.01 -2.84 -3.38
N ALA A 331 -2.84 -2.59 -2.37
CA ALA A 331 -2.38 -2.21 -1.05
C ALA A 331 -1.60 -3.33 -0.36
N LEU A 332 -2.12 -4.55 -0.36
CA LEU A 332 -1.55 -5.70 0.34
C LEU A 332 -0.22 -6.16 -0.27
N VAL A 333 -0.10 -6.12 -1.61
CA VAL A 333 1.18 -6.47 -2.29
C VAL A 333 2.18 -5.31 -2.26
N GLY A 334 1.79 -4.15 -1.73
CA GLY A 334 2.68 -2.98 -1.62
C GLY A 334 3.03 -2.37 -2.96
N ALA A 335 2.13 -2.43 -3.92
CA ALA A 335 2.27 -1.84 -5.24
C ALA A 335 2.14 -0.31 -5.17
N HIS A 336 3.05 0.32 -4.46
CA HIS A 336 3.14 1.78 -4.48
C HIS A 336 3.67 2.18 -5.84
N TYR A 337 2.80 2.55 -6.76
CA TYR A 337 3.20 2.92 -8.11
C TYR A 337 4.40 3.85 -8.09
N ARG A 338 5.57 3.27 -8.31
CA ARG A 338 6.76 4.04 -8.64
C ARG A 338 6.61 4.45 -10.09
N ALA A 339 6.45 5.74 -10.30
CA ALA A 339 6.79 6.33 -11.59
C ALA A 339 8.28 6.07 -11.82
N SER A 340 8.64 5.02 -12.51
CA SER A 340 9.98 4.86 -13.11
C SER A 340 10.07 3.56 -13.90
N THR A 341 10.78 3.62 -14.98
CA THR A 341 11.39 2.64 -15.86
C THR A 341 12.17 1.48 -15.20
N GLU A 342 12.18 1.36 -13.88
CA GLU A 342 12.51 0.13 -13.21
C GLU A 342 11.23 -0.73 -13.18
N ARG A 343 11.13 -1.69 -14.10
CA ARG A 343 10.28 -2.86 -13.89
C ARG A 343 10.44 -3.23 -12.43
N VAL A 344 9.37 -3.07 -11.66
CA VAL A 344 9.28 -3.80 -10.41
C VAL A 344 9.31 -5.26 -10.84
N VAL A 345 10.49 -5.84 -10.80
CA VAL A 345 10.58 -7.28 -10.62
C VAL A 345 9.94 -7.47 -9.25
N VAL A 346 8.64 -7.73 -9.24
CA VAL A 346 7.92 -8.27 -8.10
C VAL A 346 8.37 -9.72 -7.98
N GLY A 347 9.58 -9.85 -7.65
CA GLY A 347 10.35 -10.96 -7.19
C GLY A 347 11.31 -10.33 -6.24
N GLY A 348 10.78 -9.66 -5.20
CA GLY A 348 11.50 -9.49 -3.98
C GLY A 348 11.91 -10.89 -3.59
N VAL A 349 13.13 -11.28 -3.99
CA VAL A 349 13.88 -12.25 -3.21
C VAL A 349 13.74 -11.65 -1.82
N ALA A 350 12.86 -12.21 -1.01
CA ALA A 350 12.98 -12.09 0.42
C ALA A 350 14.43 -12.49 0.64
N GLU A 351 15.30 -11.49 0.88
CA GLU A 351 16.62 -11.79 1.41
C GLU A 351 16.29 -12.72 2.57
N ARG A 352 16.64 -14.00 2.40
CA ARG A 352 16.54 -14.92 3.51
C ARG A 352 17.34 -14.23 4.58
N VAL A 353 16.66 -13.69 5.57
CA VAL A 353 17.31 -13.22 6.77
C VAL A 353 18.08 -14.43 7.22
N ASP A 354 19.40 -14.38 6.98
CA ASP A 354 20.28 -15.47 7.39
C ASP A 354 20.24 -15.48 8.91
N ILE A 355 19.36 -16.33 9.45
CA ILE A 355 19.19 -16.52 10.90
C ILE A 355 20.55 -16.75 11.54
N VAL A 356 21.52 -17.33 10.81
CA VAL A 356 22.88 -17.51 11.27
C VAL A 356 23.60 -16.18 11.47
N SER A 357 23.45 -15.22 10.56
CA SER A 357 24.06 -13.89 10.72
C SER A 357 23.40 -13.06 11.83
N LEU A 358 22.11 -13.27 12.09
CA LEU A 358 21.38 -12.63 13.18
C LEU A 358 21.74 -13.23 14.55
N LEU A 359 22.01 -14.54 14.62
CA LEU A 359 22.35 -15.25 15.85
C LEU A 359 23.86 -15.28 16.12
N ALA A 360 24.72 -15.10 15.11
CA ALA A 360 26.18 -15.15 15.26
C ALA A 360 26.73 -14.25 16.36
N PRO A 361 26.29 -12.97 16.51
CA PRO A 361 26.76 -12.10 17.60
C PRO A 361 26.39 -12.65 19.00
N TRP A 362 25.19 -13.23 19.11
CA TRP A 362 24.70 -13.79 20.37
C TRP A 362 25.41 -15.10 20.74
N CYS A 363 25.75 -15.94 19.75
CA CYS A 363 26.56 -17.14 19.98
C CYS A 363 27.96 -16.78 20.51
N VAL A 364 28.56 -15.70 20.01
CA VAL A 364 29.85 -15.20 20.54
C VAL A 364 29.71 -14.71 21.98
N VAL A 365 28.67 -13.97 22.31
CA VAL A 365 28.41 -13.49 23.67
C VAL A 365 28.21 -14.66 24.64
N VAL A 366 27.43 -15.67 24.25
CA VAL A 366 27.22 -16.87 25.06
C VAL A 366 28.52 -17.65 25.24
N ALA A 367 29.33 -17.84 24.19
CA ALA A 367 30.60 -18.50 24.26
C ALA A 367 31.57 -17.77 25.20
N VAL A 368 31.65 -16.45 25.14
CA VAL A 368 32.47 -15.64 26.05
C VAL A 368 31.99 -15.78 27.50
N LEU A 369 30.69 -15.74 27.74
CA LEU A 369 30.13 -15.92 29.09
C LEU A 369 30.44 -17.32 29.65
N VAL A 370 30.32 -18.37 28.85
CA VAL A 370 30.68 -19.76 29.26
C VAL A 370 32.16 -19.85 29.64
N VAL A 371 33.06 -19.24 28.85
CA VAL A 371 34.49 -19.21 29.14
C VAL A 371 34.78 -18.42 30.43
N LEU A 372 34.14 -17.30 30.64
CA LEU A 372 34.34 -16.47 31.84
C LEU A 372 33.84 -17.19 33.11
N VAL A 373 32.66 -17.81 33.03
CA VAL A 373 32.13 -18.61 34.14
C VAL A 373 33.01 -19.81 34.43
N GLY A 374 33.45 -20.54 33.37
CA GLY A 374 34.36 -21.69 33.51
C GLY A 374 35.72 -21.31 34.12
N ARG A 375 36.25 -20.11 33.77
CA ARG A 375 37.49 -19.59 34.40
C ARG A 375 37.27 -19.21 35.88
N ARG A 376 36.13 -18.64 36.23
CA ARG A 376 35.81 -18.30 37.61
C ARG A 376 35.65 -19.51 38.49
N VAL A 377 34.92 -20.55 38.03
CA VAL A 377 34.75 -21.80 38.75
C VAL A 377 36.08 -22.55 38.92
N ARG A 378 37.01 -22.50 37.95
CA ARG A 378 38.35 -23.06 38.09
C ARG A 378 39.20 -22.29 39.09
N ARG A 379 39.07 -20.99 39.17
CA ARG A 379 39.83 -20.17 40.13
C ARG A 379 39.36 -20.38 41.55
N ASP A 380 38.05 -20.42 41.74
CA ASP A 380 37.45 -20.66 43.07
C ASP A 380 37.77 -22.07 43.58
N GLY A 381 37.84 -23.08 42.66
CA GLY A 381 38.25 -24.45 43.01
C GLY A 381 39.76 -24.63 43.29
N LEU A 382 40.62 -23.69 42.86
CA LEU A 382 42.07 -23.72 43.19
C LEU A 382 42.33 -23.02 44.54
N GLU A 383 41.52 -22.06 44.93
CA GLU A 383 41.61 -21.40 46.25
C GLU A 383 41.12 -22.28 47.41
N GLU A 384 40.18 -23.23 47.15
CA GLU A 384 39.78 -24.23 48.14
C GLU A 384 40.81 -25.39 48.34
N GLY A 385 41.67 -25.64 47.31
CA GLY A 385 42.68 -26.74 47.37
C GLY A 385 43.97 -26.37 48.12
N GLU A 386 44.23 -25.08 48.35
CA GLU A 386 45.47 -24.63 49.09
C GLU A 386 45.31 -24.56 50.62
N ASN A 387 44.09 -24.71 51.14
CA ASN A 387 43.82 -24.60 52.59
C ASN A 387 43.78 -25.95 53.32
N GLU A 388 44.08 -27.06 52.68
CA GLU A 388 44.21 -28.38 53.36
C GLU A 388 45.61 -28.95 53.25
N LEU A 389 46.54 -28.39 53.98
CA LEU A 389 47.80 -29.08 54.33
C LEU A 389 47.83 -29.29 55.86
N PRO A 390 47.93 -30.53 56.33
CA PRO A 390 48.02 -30.77 57.76
C PRO A 390 49.39 -30.44 58.26
N HIS A 391 49.45 -29.67 59.33
CA HIS A 391 50.66 -29.49 60.13
C HIS A 391 50.94 -30.82 60.86
N VAL A 392 52.12 -31.39 60.62
CA VAL A 392 52.80 -32.36 61.50
C VAL A 392 54.04 -31.69 62.04
#